data_b04601aaea4e2368dbc96cb46e8ae7fe
#
_entry.id   b04601aaea4e2368dbc96cb46e8ae7fe
#
_cell.length_a   1.000
_cell.length_b   1.000
_cell.length_c   1.000
_cell.angle_alpha   90.00
_cell.angle_beta   90.00
_cell.angle_gamma   90.00
#
_symmetry.space_group_name_H-M   'P 1'
#
loop_
_entity.id
_entity.type
_entity.pdbx_description
1 polymer ?
#
loop_
_entity_poly.entity_id
_entity_poly.type
_entity_poly.pdbx_seq_one_letter_code
_entity_poly.pdbx_strand_id
1 'polypeptide(L)' 'MSTELECPICDADIPLEGNEKTGDLVLCSYCKVTFKLVKTKGKLVLSEDFEE' A
#
# COMPACT_ATOMS: atom_id res chain seq x y z
N MET A 1 -11.56 -12.67 -3.18
CA MET A 1 -11.82 -11.29 -2.84
C MET A 1 -10.66 -10.44 -3.16
N SER A 2 -10.90 -9.31 -3.73
CA SER A 2 -9.80 -8.42 -4.05
C SER A 2 -9.66 -7.37 -2.96
N THR A 3 -8.42 -7.00 -2.72
CA THR A 3 -8.09 -6.00 -1.74
C THR A 3 -7.49 -4.81 -2.45
N GLU A 4 -7.92 -3.63 -2.11
CA GLU A 4 -7.34 -2.45 -2.70
C GLU A 4 -7.11 -1.42 -1.62
N LEU A 5 -6.09 -0.60 -1.85
CA LEU A 5 -5.76 0.46 -0.94
C LEU A 5 -5.79 1.78 -1.68
N GLU A 6 -6.05 2.81 -0.94
CA GLU A 6 -6.17 4.13 -1.53
C GLU A 6 -4.88 4.89 -1.34
N CYS A 7 -4.36 5.44 -2.43
CA CYS A 7 -3.12 6.21 -2.37
C CYS A 7 -3.37 7.49 -1.60
N PRO A 8 -2.56 7.78 -0.58
CA PRO A 8 -2.74 9.00 0.20
C PRO A 8 -2.28 10.27 -0.50
N ILE A 9 -1.69 10.13 -1.67
CA ILE A 9 -1.17 11.28 -2.38
C ILE A 9 -2.07 11.68 -3.53
N CYS A 10 -2.40 10.74 -4.39
CA CYS A 10 -3.22 11.03 -5.55
C CYS A 10 -4.62 10.43 -5.45
N ASP A 11 -4.92 9.79 -4.35
CA ASP A 11 -6.25 9.19 -4.11
C ASP A 11 -6.64 8.16 -5.15
N ALA A 12 -5.65 7.52 -5.74
CA ALA A 12 -5.94 6.48 -6.72
C ALA A 12 -6.08 5.13 -6.03
N ASP A 13 -6.85 4.26 -6.64
CA ASP A 13 -7.02 2.93 -6.10
C ASP A 13 -5.84 2.07 -6.51
N ILE A 14 -5.23 1.40 -5.56
CA ILE A 14 -4.09 0.54 -5.82
C ILE A 14 -4.55 -0.89 -5.56
N PRO A 15 -4.70 -1.69 -6.61
CA PRO A 15 -5.18 -3.05 -6.44
C PRO A 15 -4.09 -3.95 -5.87
N LEU A 16 -4.48 -4.82 -4.98
CA LEU A 16 -3.57 -5.79 -4.39
C LEU A 16 -4.03 -7.17 -4.77
N GLU A 17 -3.11 -8.11 -4.74
CA GLU A 17 -3.43 -9.47 -5.11
C GLU A 17 -4.06 -10.25 -3.97
N GLY A 18 -3.85 -9.79 -2.77
CA GLY A 18 -4.42 -10.48 -1.64
C GLY A 18 -3.44 -11.33 -0.87
N ASN A 19 -2.26 -11.54 -1.42
CA ASN A 19 -1.26 -12.33 -0.71
C ASN A 19 -0.10 -11.47 -0.24
N GLU A 20 -0.26 -10.17 -0.27
CA GLU A 20 0.76 -9.28 0.27
C GLU A 20 0.75 -9.35 1.79
N LYS A 21 1.86 -8.97 2.38
CA LYS A 21 1.95 -8.96 3.81
C LYS A 21 2.77 -7.76 4.27
N THR A 22 2.82 -7.59 5.58
CA THR A 22 3.56 -6.48 6.16
C THR A 22 5.00 -6.50 5.70
N GLY A 23 5.46 -5.34 5.24
CA GLY A 23 6.84 -5.22 4.78
C GLY A 23 6.97 -5.23 3.27
N ASP A 24 5.92 -5.60 2.56
CA ASP A 24 5.96 -5.59 1.10
C ASP A 24 5.90 -4.16 0.60
N LEU A 25 6.49 -3.95 -0.57
CA LEU A 25 6.47 -2.64 -1.19
C LEU A 25 5.47 -2.59 -2.32
N VAL A 26 4.81 -1.48 -2.45
CA VAL A 26 3.79 -1.28 -3.47
C VAL A 26 4.06 0.05 -4.17
N LEU A 27 4.02 0.02 -5.48
CA LEU A 27 4.23 1.22 -6.26
C LEU A 27 2.92 1.74 -6.81
N CYS A 28 2.64 3.01 -6.57
CA CYS A 28 1.46 3.63 -7.13
C CYS A 28 1.74 4.00 -8.58
N SER A 29 0.90 3.52 -9.49
CA SER A 29 1.11 3.78 -10.91
C SER A 29 0.76 5.20 -11.31
N TYR A 30 0.09 5.92 -10.47
CA TYR A 30 -0.36 7.27 -10.80
C TYR A 30 0.62 8.34 -10.38
N CYS A 31 1.02 8.33 -9.14
CA CYS A 31 1.97 9.32 -8.67
C CYS A 31 3.40 8.79 -8.60
N LYS A 32 3.58 7.51 -8.92
CA LYS A 32 4.90 6.91 -8.98
C LYS A 32 5.64 6.95 -7.66
N VAL A 33 4.92 6.83 -6.59
CA VAL A 33 5.51 6.82 -5.25
C VAL A 33 5.44 5.41 -4.71
N THR A 34 6.52 4.95 -4.13
CA THR A 34 6.57 3.62 -3.53
C THR A 34 6.09 3.71 -2.10
N PHE A 35 5.28 2.76 -1.72
CA PHE A 35 4.76 2.68 -0.36
C PHE A 35 5.11 1.35 0.24
N LYS A 36 5.10 1.30 1.56
CA LYS A 36 5.37 0.08 2.28
C LYS A 36 4.09 -0.37 2.96
N LEU A 37 3.81 -1.65 2.86
CA LEU A 37 2.61 -2.20 3.47
C LEU A 37 2.86 -2.42 4.95
N VAL A 38 1.96 -1.90 5.76
CA VAL A 38 2.03 -2.03 7.21
C VAL A 38 0.70 -2.55 7.68
N LYS A 39 0.72 -3.53 8.56
CA LYS A 39 -0.51 -4.07 9.10
C LYS A 39 -0.81 -3.41 10.43
N THR A 40 -1.98 -2.81 10.51
CA THR A 40 -2.39 -2.15 11.73
C THR A 40 -3.85 -2.49 12.00
N LYS A 41 -4.14 -2.85 13.22
CA LYS A 41 -5.51 -3.17 13.64
C LYS A 41 -6.14 -4.22 12.73
N GLY A 42 -5.33 -5.17 12.28
CA GLY A 42 -5.84 -6.26 11.48
C GLY A 42 -5.99 -6.00 10.01
N LYS A 43 -5.51 -4.87 9.52
CA LYS A 43 -5.60 -4.60 8.10
C LYS A 43 -4.36 -3.90 7.59
N LEU A 44 -4.15 -4.04 6.29
CA LEU A 44 -2.97 -3.46 5.65
C LEU A 44 -3.25 -2.03 5.24
N VAL A 45 -2.25 -1.17 5.43
CA VAL A 45 -2.34 0.22 5.00
C VAL A 45 -1.03 0.58 4.32
N LEU A 46 -1.06 1.66 3.57
CA LEU A 46 0.13 2.14 2.89
C LEU A 46 0.85 3.15 3.76
N SER A 47 2.16 3.07 3.78
CA SER A 47 2.97 3.95 4.59
C SER A 47 4.08 4.55 3.74
N GLU A 48 4.31 5.84 3.90
CA GLU A 48 5.40 6.52 3.21
C GLU A 48 6.65 6.54 4.03
N ASP A 49 6.60 6.01 5.21
CA ASP A 49 7.70 6.09 6.14
C ASP A 49 8.69 4.96 5.90
N PHE A 50 9.78 5.24 5.22
CA PHE A 50 10.80 4.26 4.95
C PHE A 50 11.97 4.48 5.88
N GLU A 51 11.78 4.11 7.08
CA GLU A 51 12.83 4.24 8.06
C GLU A 51 13.90 3.24 7.85
N GLU A 52 15.13 3.60 8.00
CA GLU A 52 16.20 2.65 7.85
C GLU A 52 16.59 2.07 9.11
#